data_3a9d0542ff973588f9b0ffaaf105edaf
#
_entry.id   3a9d0542ff973588f9b0ffaaf105edaf
#
_cell.length_a   1.000
_cell.length_b   1.000
_cell.length_c   1.000
_cell.angle_alpha   90.00
_cell.angle_beta   90.00
_cell.angle_gamma   90.00
#
_symmetry.space_group_name_H-M   'P 1'
#
loop_
_entity.id
_entity.type
_entity.pdbx_description
1 polymer ?
#
loop_
_entity_poly.entity_id
_entity_poly.type
_entity_poly.pdbx_seq_one_letter_code
_entity_poly.pdbx_strand_id
1 'polypeptide(L)'
;SRWFSDRNRALWSGFVVRLPGGNLYFAGDTGFGDGKWPAEAAAYGPIRLALIPIGAFRFTEGQMASGSHVGPLDAMRIFERLRAAHAIGIHWGTFRLSYEGYMTPPHMLKAVSQCAGTGDAFTTIPIGESVEIPTGDTPPKPKITDRDALLACLDTPAVKAMR
;
A
#
# COMPACT_ATOMS: atom_id res chain seq x y z
N SER A 1 18.25 10.75 -0.12
CA SER A 1 19.55 11.46 0.03
C SER A 1 20.31 11.42 -1.29
N ARG A 2 20.97 12.52 -1.64
CA ARG A 2 21.80 12.61 -2.86
C ARG A 2 23.23 12.14 -2.61
N TRP A 3 23.70 12.23 -1.36
CA TRP A 3 25.04 11.89 -0.91
C TRP A 3 25.03 11.29 0.49
N PHE A 4 26.09 10.62 0.90
CA PHE A 4 26.22 10.05 2.25
C PHE A 4 26.14 11.11 3.36
N SER A 5 26.49 12.37 3.08
CA SER A 5 26.48 13.48 4.03
C SER A 5 25.10 14.11 4.27
N ASP A 6 24.13 13.88 3.39
CA ASP A 6 22.77 14.44 3.48
C ASP A 6 21.68 13.39 3.73
N ARG A 7 22.09 12.21 4.18
CA ARG A 7 21.15 11.11 4.48
C ARG A 7 20.09 11.58 5.50
N ASN A 8 18.82 11.39 5.13
CA ASN A 8 17.63 11.77 5.93
C ASN A 8 17.51 13.28 6.24
N ARG A 9 18.17 14.16 5.51
CA ARG A 9 17.98 15.60 5.63
C ARG A 9 16.86 16.16 4.76
N ALA A 10 16.43 15.44 3.74
CA ALA A 10 15.23 15.77 2.97
C ALA A 10 14.01 15.16 3.63
N LEU A 11 12.93 15.93 3.73
CA LEU A 11 11.64 15.43 4.22
C LEU A 11 10.96 14.64 3.12
N TRP A 12 10.51 13.45 3.46
CA TRP A 12 9.58 12.66 2.65
C TRP A 12 8.18 12.98 3.17
N SER A 13 7.28 13.33 2.28
CA SER A 13 5.97 13.81 2.68
C SER A 13 4.87 13.02 1.98
N GLY A 14 3.89 12.57 2.77
CA GLY A 14 2.56 12.27 2.30
C GLY A 14 1.63 13.46 2.50
N PHE A 15 0.47 13.44 1.87
CA PHE A 15 -0.49 14.55 1.91
C PHE A 15 -1.88 14.07 2.28
N VAL A 16 -2.50 14.77 3.23
CA VAL A 16 -3.93 14.66 3.49
C VAL A 16 -4.62 15.82 2.81
N VAL A 17 -5.42 15.53 1.80
CA VAL A 17 -6.25 16.52 1.10
C VAL A 17 -7.65 16.46 1.69
N ARG A 18 -8.09 17.55 2.31
CA ARG A 18 -9.41 17.65 2.92
C ARG A 18 -10.46 17.90 1.85
N LEU A 19 -11.45 17.01 1.77
CA LEU A 19 -12.53 17.07 0.79
C LEU A 19 -13.88 16.87 1.50
N PRO A 20 -14.96 17.46 0.97
CA PRO A 20 -16.31 17.08 1.37
C PRO A 20 -16.55 15.58 1.18
N GLY A 21 -17.15 14.93 2.18
CA GLY A 21 -17.42 13.48 2.12
C GLY A 21 -16.23 12.57 2.44
N GLY A 22 -15.13 13.12 3.01
CA GLY A 22 -13.96 12.38 3.48
C GLY A 22 -12.68 12.71 2.73
N ASN A 23 -11.56 12.60 3.44
CA ASN A 23 -10.25 13.03 2.97
C ASN A 23 -9.67 12.06 1.93
N LEU A 24 -8.80 12.61 1.06
CA LEU A 24 -7.87 11.81 0.27
C LEU A 24 -6.50 11.82 0.94
N TYR A 25 -5.89 10.65 1.05
CA TYR A 25 -4.50 10.51 1.49
C TYR A 25 -3.62 10.04 0.33
N PHE A 26 -2.54 10.76 0.08
CA PHE A 26 -1.50 10.39 -0.90
C PHE A 26 -0.22 10.06 -0.14
N ALA A 27 0.18 8.79 -0.15
CA ALA A 27 1.37 8.34 0.58
C ALA A 27 2.69 8.76 -0.10
N GLY A 28 2.67 8.94 -1.43
CA GLY A 28 3.90 9.12 -2.20
C GLY A 28 4.73 7.84 -2.25
N ASP A 29 6.02 7.99 -2.47
CA ASP A 29 7.02 6.93 -2.39
C ASP A 29 7.48 6.81 -0.93
N THR A 30 7.26 5.67 -0.30
CA THR A 30 7.51 5.49 1.13
C THR A 30 7.83 4.05 1.52
N GLY A 31 8.61 3.90 2.60
CA GLY A 31 8.73 2.66 3.35
C GLY A 31 7.72 2.58 4.48
N PHE A 32 7.62 1.42 5.11
CA PHE A 32 6.72 1.23 6.25
C PHE A 32 7.22 1.96 7.52
N GLY A 33 8.55 2.10 7.65
CA GLY A 33 9.19 2.70 8.81
C GLY A 33 8.82 1.96 10.10
N ASP A 34 8.53 2.71 11.16
CA ASP A 34 8.02 2.19 12.43
C ASP A 34 6.49 1.93 12.39
N GLY A 35 5.84 2.27 11.30
CA GLY A 35 4.42 2.05 11.05
C GLY A 35 3.49 2.97 11.86
N LYS A 36 3.98 4.05 12.47
CA LYS A 36 3.13 4.99 13.21
C LYS A 36 2.47 6.03 12.31
N TRP A 37 3.19 6.50 11.31
CA TRP A 37 2.74 7.57 10.43
C TRP A 37 1.35 7.35 9.78
N PRO A 38 0.89 6.12 9.44
CA PRO A 38 -0.45 5.96 8.91
C PRO A 38 -1.54 6.30 9.93
N ALA A 39 -1.34 5.91 11.20
CA ALA A 39 -2.27 6.26 12.27
C ALA A 39 -2.26 7.76 12.58
N GLU A 40 -1.09 8.41 12.48
CA GLU A 40 -0.97 9.87 12.59
C GLU A 40 -1.72 10.58 11.47
N ALA A 41 -1.61 10.08 10.22
CA ALA A 41 -2.38 10.61 9.09
C ALA A 41 -3.90 10.41 9.27
N ALA A 42 -4.33 9.27 9.82
CA ALA A 42 -5.74 9.00 10.12
C ALA A 42 -6.33 9.97 11.17
N ALA A 43 -5.50 10.56 12.04
CA ALA A 43 -5.95 11.54 13.03
C ALA A 43 -6.46 12.86 12.42
N TYR A 44 -6.14 13.14 11.15
CA TYR A 44 -6.66 14.32 10.44
C TYR A 44 -8.11 14.19 9.97
N GLY A 45 -8.77 13.07 10.24
CA GLY A 45 -10.18 12.82 9.95
C GLY A 45 -10.38 11.61 9.04
N PRO A 46 -11.63 11.27 8.73
CA PRO A 46 -11.94 10.06 7.95
C PRO A 46 -11.29 10.10 6.57
N ILE A 47 -10.56 9.03 6.22
CA ILE A 47 -9.93 8.86 4.92
C ILE A 47 -10.89 8.09 4.02
N ARG A 48 -11.46 8.76 3.02
CA ARG A 48 -12.32 8.13 2.01
C ARG A 48 -11.49 7.32 1.01
N LEU A 49 -10.37 7.89 0.55
CA LEU A 49 -9.47 7.27 -0.41
C LEU A 49 -8.02 7.42 0.01
N ALA A 50 -7.27 6.33 -0.04
CA ALA A 50 -5.82 6.34 0.09
C ALA A 50 -5.15 5.89 -1.20
N LEU A 51 -4.11 6.61 -1.63
CA LEU A 51 -3.22 6.22 -2.72
C LEU A 51 -1.94 5.70 -2.09
N ILE A 52 -1.71 4.38 -2.15
CA ILE A 52 -0.65 3.69 -1.41
C ILE A 52 0.27 2.98 -2.40
N PRO A 53 1.62 3.17 -2.31
CA PRO A 53 2.55 2.46 -3.19
C PRO A 53 2.53 0.96 -2.91
N ILE A 54 2.71 0.17 -3.97
CA ILE A 54 2.73 -1.30 -3.92
C ILE A 54 3.87 -1.91 -4.74
N GLY A 55 4.70 -1.11 -5.38
CA GLY A 55 5.77 -1.56 -6.28
C GLY A 55 7.16 -1.11 -5.87
N ALA A 56 8.15 -1.60 -6.59
CA ALA A 56 9.58 -1.39 -6.34
C ALA A 56 10.05 -1.91 -4.97
N PHE A 57 9.59 -3.08 -4.58
CA PHE A 57 9.85 -3.64 -3.24
C PHE A 57 10.83 -4.82 -3.23
N ARG A 58 11.14 -5.43 -4.39
CA ARG A 58 11.99 -6.63 -4.46
C ARG A 58 13.36 -6.31 -5.03
N PHE A 59 14.36 -6.22 -4.17
CA PHE A 59 15.76 -6.04 -4.54
C PHE A 59 16.60 -7.31 -4.29
N THR A 60 16.03 -8.29 -3.62
CA THR A 60 16.58 -9.65 -3.44
C THR A 60 15.48 -10.68 -3.60
N GLU A 61 15.86 -11.93 -3.86
CA GLU A 61 14.91 -13.03 -4.00
C GLU A 61 14.02 -13.18 -2.74
N GLY A 62 12.73 -13.41 -2.94
CA GLY A 62 11.76 -13.58 -1.87
C GLY A 62 11.41 -12.32 -1.06
N GLN A 63 12.06 -11.19 -1.34
CA GLN A 63 11.80 -9.95 -0.61
C GLN A 63 10.37 -9.44 -0.84
N MET A 64 9.69 -9.03 0.23
CA MET A 64 8.30 -8.56 0.23
C MET A 64 8.16 -7.07 0.53
N ALA A 65 9.23 -6.42 1.00
CA ALA A 65 9.33 -4.98 1.20
C ALA A 65 10.80 -4.58 1.36
N SER A 66 11.12 -3.32 1.14
CA SER A 66 12.43 -2.74 1.46
C SER A 66 12.30 -1.65 2.51
N GLY A 67 13.43 -1.13 2.99
CA GLY A 67 13.44 -0.02 3.95
C GLY A 67 12.87 1.28 3.36
N SER A 68 12.89 1.44 2.03
CA SER A 68 12.45 2.66 1.34
C SER A 68 11.12 2.50 0.59
N HIS A 69 10.72 1.26 0.28
CA HIS A 69 9.52 0.98 -0.50
C HIS A 69 8.71 -0.13 0.16
N VAL A 70 7.41 0.08 0.25
CA VAL A 70 6.48 -0.95 0.70
C VAL A 70 6.05 -1.84 -0.46
N GLY A 71 5.88 -3.13 -0.18
CA GLY A 71 5.18 -4.06 -1.07
C GLY A 71 3.72 -4.22 -0.66
N PRO A 72 2.92 -5.00 -1.39
CA PRO A 72 1.50 -5.18 -1.13
C PRO A 72 1.14 -5.63 0.28
N LEU A 73 2.00 -6.42 0.92
CA LEU A 73 1.81 -6.88 2.30
C LEU A 73 1.82 -5.71 3.30
N ASP A 74 2.85 -4.86 3.27
CA ASP A 74 2.93 -3.72 4.16
C ASP A 74 1.98 -2.59 3.74
N ALA A 75 1.66 -2.48 2.44
CA ALA A 75 0.63 -1.58 1.95
C ALA A 75 -0.75 -1.89 2.54
N MET A 76 -1.11 -3.18 2.71
CA MET A 76 -2.34 -3.58 3.39
C MET A 76 -2.36 -3.15 4.86
N ARG A 77 -1.23 -3.26 5.55
CA ARG A 77 -1.09 -2.81 6.94
C ARG A 77 -1.17 -1.28 7.07
N ILE A 78 -0.68 -0.56 6.07
CA ILE A 78 -0.86 0.90 5.96
C ILE A 78 -2.34 1.23 5.77
N PHE A 79 -3.02 0.57 4.84
CA PHE A 79 -4.43 0.74 4.57
C PHE A 79 -5.28 0.58 5.83
N GLU A 80 -5.05 -0.49 6.58
CA GLU A 80 -5.72 -0.76 7.85
C GLU A 80 -5.48 0.36 8.87
N ARG A 81 -4.22 0.76 9.08
CA ARG A 81 -3.86 1.79 10.06
C ARG A 81 -4.36 3.19 9.69
N LEU A 82 -4.44 3.49 8.39
CA LEU A 82 -5.09 4.69 7.88
C LEU A 82 -6.61 4.68 8.15
N ARG A 83 -7.20 3.50 8.40
CA ARG A 83 -8.66 3.34 8.49
C ARG A 83 -9.36 3.94 7.28
N ALA A 84 -8.77 3.77 6.10
CA ALA A 84 -9.34 4.27 4.86
C ALA A 84 -10.52 3.41 4.41
N ALA A 85 -11.57 4.03 3.86
CA ALA A 85 -12.69 3.30 3.30
C ALA A 85 -12.28 2.57 2.02
N HIS A 86 -11.51 3.25 1.17
CA HIS A 86 -10.98 2.71 -0.08
C HIS A 86 -9.49 3.02 -0.23
N ALA A 87 -8.78 2.16 -0.98
CA ALA A 87 -7.42 2.46 -1.42
C ALA A 87 -7.16 1.99 -2.85
N ILE A 88 -6.30 2.73 -3.55
CA ILE A 88 -5.76 2.37 -4.86
C ILE A 88 -4.27 2.19 -4.74
N GLY A 89 -3.79 1.04 -5.21
CA GLY A 89 -2.36 0.75 -5.31
C GLY A 89 -1.72 1.54 -6.45
N ILE A 90 -0.69 2.30 -6.11
CA ILE A 90 0.10 3.13 -7.02
C ILE A 90 1.57 2.68 -7.05
N HIS A 91 2.41 3.38 -7.79
CA HIS A 91 3.86 3.15 -7.86
C HIS A 91 4.23 1.78 -8.43
N TRP A 92 3.51 1.33 -9.47
CA TRP A 92 3.74 0.10 -10.20
C TRP A 92 3.44 0.28 -11.69
N GLY A 93 3.89 -0.65 -12.52
CA GLY A 93 3.43 -0.75 -13.90
C GLY A 93 4.00 0.29 -14.89
N THR A 94 4.97 1.13 -14.51
CA THR A 94 5.56 2.13 -15.40
C THR A 94 7.04 1.86 -15.67
N PHE A 95 7.86 1.80 -14.62
CA PHE A 95 9.29 1.55 -14.74
C PHE A 95 9.68 0.29 -13.97
N ARG A 96 10.63 -0.47 -14.52
CA ARG A 96 11.23 -1.58 -13.80
C ARG A 96 12.33 -1.05 -12.87
N LEU A 97 11.97 -0.80 -11.62
CA LEU A 97 12.88 -0.28 -10.59
C LEU A 97 13.45 -1.39 -9.69
N SER A 98 12.92 -2.59 -9.77
CA SER A 98 13.28 -3.73 -8.93
C SER A 98 13.07 -5.04 -9.66
N TYR A 99 13.25 -6.17 -8.99
CA TYR A 99 13.25 -7.50 -9.63
C TYR A 99 11.87 -8.16 -9.73
N GLU A 100 10.83 -7.61 -9.10
CA GLU A 100 9.48 -8.17 -9.28
C GLU A 100 8.99 -7.98 -10.72
N GLY A 101 8.17 -8.94 -11.19
CA GLY A 101 7.52 -8.86 -12.48
C GLY A 101 6.53 -7.71 -12.55
N TYR A 102 6.30 -7.19 -13.75
CA TYR A 102 5.41 -6.05 -14.02
C TYR A 102 4.02 -6.17 -13.34
N MET A 103 3.43 -7.37 -13.40
CA MET A 103 2.10 -7.66 -12.82
C MET A 103 2.17 -8.24 -11.41
N THR A 104 3.35 -8.44 -10.84
CA THR A 104 3.49 -8.98 -9.49
C THR A 104 2.82 -8.09 -8.43
N PRO A 105 2.99 -6.76 -8.42
CA PRO A 105 2.36 -5.91 -7.41
C PRO A 105 0.83 -6.02 -7.39
N PRO A 106 0.08 -5.88 -8.51
CA PRO A 106 -1.37 -5.99 -8.49
C PRO A 106 -1.86 -7.41 -8.16
N HIS A 107 -1.21 -8.46 -8.70
CA HIS A 107 -1.60 -9.84 -8.38
C HIS A 107 -1.38 -10.17 -6.90
N MET A 108 -0.27 -9.72 -6.36
CA MET A 108 0.04 -9.91 -4.94
C MET A 108 -0.89 -9.10 -4.05
N LEU A 109 -1.22 -7.85 -4.42
CA LEU A 109 -2.22 -7.06 -3.69
C LEU A 109 -3.57 -7.80 -3.64
N LYS A 110 -4.02 -8.34 -4.78
CA LYS A 110 -5.26 -9.13 -4.81
C LYS A 110 -5.23 -10.30 -3.85
N ALA A 111 -4.13 -11.06 -3.82
CA ALA A 111 -3.96 -12.17 -2.88
C ALA A 111 -3.96 -11.70 -1.41
N VAL A 112 -3.28 -10.60 -1.11
CA VAL A 112 -3.25 -10.00 0.23
C VAL A 112 -4.65 -9.54 0.65
N SER A 113 -5.38 -8.86 -0.25
CA SER A 113 -6.76 -8.40 0.02
C SER A 113 -7.71 -9.56 0.31
N GLN A 114 -7.56 -10.68 -0.40
CA GLN A 114 -8.31 -11.91 -0.13
C GLN A 114 -7.99 -12.48 1.26
N CYS A 115 -6.70 -12.59 1.61
CA CYS A 115 -6.26 -13.04 2.93
C CYS A 115 -6.75 -12.12 4.04
N ALA A 116 -6.63 -10.81 3.86
CA ALA A 116 -7.10 -9.83 4.83
C ALA A 116 -8.63 -9.75 4.91
N GLY A 117 -9.35 -10.23 3.90
CA GLY A 117 -10.81 -10.17 3.85
C GLY A 117 -11.36 -8.76 3.60
N THR A 118 -10.59 -7.90 2.92
CA THR A 118 -10.97 -6.52 2.59
C THR A 118 -11.71 -6.39 1.26
N GLY A 119 -11.77 -7.47 0.47
CA GLY A 119 -12.39 -7.45 -0.85
C GLY A 119 -11.75 -6.42 -1.78
N ASP A 120 -12.57 -5.68 -2.50
CA ASP A 120 -12.13 -4.66 -3.47
C ASP A 120 -11.90 -3.29 -2.84
N ALA A 121 -12.01 -3.17 -1.50
CA ALA A 121 -11.75 -1.89 -0.84
C ALA A 121 -10.30 -1.41 -1.00
N PHE A 122 -9.36 -2.32 -1.21
CA PHE A 122 -8.01 -1.99 -1.63
C PHE A 122 -7.68 -2.75 -2.93
N THR A 123 -7.60 -2.03 -4.03
CA THR A 123 -7.42 -2.57 -5.37
C THR A 123 -6.42 -1.77 -6.22
N THR A 124 -6.25 -2.16 -7.45
CA THR A 124 -5.56 -1.38 -8.49
C THR A 124 -6.53 -1.08 -9.62
N ILE A 125 -6.27 -0.01 -10.36
CA ILE A 125 -6.97 0.29 -11.61
C ILE A 125 -5.95 0.26 -12.76
N PRO A 126 -6.35 -0.14 -13.96
CA PRO A 126 -5.49 -0.07 -15.13
C PRO A 126 -5.03 1.36 -15.40
N ILE A 127 -3.82 1.51 -15.96
CA ILE A 127 -3.27 2.82 -16.31
C ILE A 127 -4.15 3.47 -17.38
N GLY A 128 -4.56 4.72 -17.11
CA GLY A 128 -5.43 5.50 -18.00
C GLY A 128 -6.92 5.32 -17.74
N GLU A 129 -7.31 4.40 -16.86
CA GLU A 129 -8.71 4.25 -16.46
C GLU A 129 -9.04 5.12 -15.23
N SER A 130 -10.34 5.33 -15.01
CA SER A 130 -10.88 6.06 -13.85
C SER A 130 -11.88 5.19 -13.11
N VAL A 131 -12.03 5.48 -11.83
CA VAL A 131 -13.01 4.83 -10.94
C VAL A 131 -13.66 5.88 -10.05
N GLU A 132 -14.97 5.76 -9.84
CA GLU A 132 -15.68 6.55 -8.85
C GLU A 132 -15.52 5.95 -7.46
N ILE A 133 -15.14 6.79 -6.50
CA ILE A 133 -15.02 6.39 -5.10
C ILE A 133 -16.24 6.91 -4.33
N PRO A 134 -17.08 6.02 -3.79
CA PRO A 134 -18.28 6.42 -3.06
C PRO A 134 -17.96 7.31 -1.85
N THR A 135 -18.93 8.13 -1.47
CA THR A 135 -18.92 8.89 -0.23
C THR A 135 -19.73 8.16 0.84
N GLY A 136 -19.30 8.26 2.09
CA GLY A 136 -20.05 7.68 3.21
C GLY A 136 -19.75 6.22 3.53
N ASP A 137 -18.88 5.56 2.76
CA ASP A 137 -18.44 4.21 3.06
C ASP A 137 -17.61 4.18 4.34
N THR A 138 -17.77 3.11 5.08
CA THR A 138 -16.98 2.86 6.30
C THR A 138 -15.76 2.01 5.97
N PRO A 139 -14.63 2.20 6.69
CA PRO A 139 -13.47 1.34 6.55
C PRO A 139 -13.84 -0.13 6.73
N PRO A 140 -13.33 -1.04 5.89
CA PRO A 140 -13.52 -2.46 6.07
C PRO A 140 -12.88 -2.89 7.40
N LYS A 141 -13.37 -3.99 7.96
CA LYS A 141 -12.77 -4.64 9.13
C LYS A 141 -11.95 -5.83 8.65
N PRO A 142 -10.63 -5.72 8.50
CA PRO A 142 -9.81 -6.84 8.07
C PRO A 142 -9.94 -8.01 9.03
N LYS A 143 -9.97 -9.24 8.50
CA LYS A 143 -9.99 -10.47 9.28
C LYS A 143 -8.61 -10.82 9.82
N ILE A 144 -7.56 -10.49 9.05
CA ILE A 144 -6.17 -10.71 9.40
C ILE A 144 -5.44 -9.39 9.25
N THR A 145 -4.83 -8.92 10.33
CA THR A 145 -4.06 -7.66 10.40
C THR A 145 -2.61 -7.90 10.78
N ASP A 146 -2.34 -9.04 11.41
CA ASP A 146 -1.00 -9.46 11.79
C ASP A 146 -0.17 -9.85 10.56
N ARG A 147 1.09 -9.41 10.53
CA ARG A 147 1.98 -9.61 9.39
C ARG A 147 2.30 -11.09 9.16
N ASP A 148 2.56 -11.83 10.23
CA ASP A 148 2.98 -13.22 10.11
C ASP A 148 1.78 -14.11 9.75
N ALA A 149 0.60 -13.80 10.26
CA ALA A 149 -0.64 -14.44 9.85
C ALA A 149 -0.99 -14.17 8.37
N LEU A 150 -0.77 -12.95 7.87
CA LEU A 150 -0.89 -12.63 6.45
C LEU A 150 0.12 -13.42 5.61
N LEU A 151 1.38 -13.50 6.05
CA LEU A 151 2.41 -14.28 5.36
C LEU A 151 2.05 -15.77 5.32
N ALA A 152 1.51 -16.33 6.40
CA ALA A 152 1.05 -17.71 6.46
C ALA A 152 -0.12 -17.97 5.50
N CYS A 153 -1.09 -17.05 5.41
CA CYS A 153 -2.17 -17.12 4.44
C CYS A 153 -1.67 -17.05 2.98
N LEU A 154 -0.62 -16.27 2.74
CA LEU A 154 -0.02 -16.11 1.42
C LEU A 154 0.94 -17.25 1.04
N ASP A 155 1.12 -18.26 1.88
CA ASP A 155 2.00 -19.41 1.61
C ASP A 155 1.34 -20.42 0.67
N THR A 156 0.96 -19.96 -0.52
CA THR A 156 0.31 -20.74 -1.57
C THR A 156 1.23 -20.92 -2.78
N PRO A 157 1.07 -21.97 -3.59
CA PRO A 157 1.85 -22.17 -4.81
C PRO A 157 1.76 -20.96 -5.76
N ALA A 158 0.59 -20.35 -5.89
CA ALA A 158 0.36 -19.20 -6.76
C ALA A 158 1.15 -17.97 -6.31
N VAL A 159 1.20 -17.69 -5.00
CA VAL A 159 1.98 -16.57 -4.46
C VAL A 159 3.47 -16.87 -4.49
N LYS A 160 3.87 -18.14 -4.24
CA LYS A 160 5.28 -18.56 -4.38
C LYS A 160 5.81 -18.37 -5.78
N ALA A 161 5.01 -18.59 -6.81
CA ALA A 161 5.39 -18.35 -8.20
C ALA A 161 5.58 -16.85 -8.54
N MET A 162 5.10 -15.94 -7.71
CA MET A 162 5.28 -14.49 -7.88
C MET A 162 6.49 -13.94 -7.10
N ARG A 163 7.11 -14.75 -6.25
CA ARG A 163 8.24 -14.37 -5.38
C ARG A 163 9.58 -14.43 -6.08
#